data_66334ecfbf737a36dd36943e92f6fc1f
#
_entry.id   66334ecfbf737a36dd36943e92f6fc1f
#
_cell.length_a   1.000
_cell.length_b   1.000
_cell.length_c   1.000
_cell.angle_alpha   90.00
_cell.angle_beta   90.00
_cell.angle_gamma   90.00
#
_symmetry.space_group_name_H-M   'P 1'
#
loop_
_entity.id
_entity.type
_entity.pdbx_description
1 polymer ?
#
loop_
_entity_poly.entity_id
_entity_poly.type
_entity_poly.pdbx_seq_one_letter_code
_entity_poly.pdbx_strand_id
1 'polypeptide(L)'
;MSSLLSKLNPVPRFPEFTGPYKVGTVDVEIPVCELESPAPTPDNAADLETVQFRVFYPCDPNASGKRITWLPAPQRDYLSAYIKFLGVGAFLAEAASFLPRHLHFTSIPVVDNAPILPPETPNDRWPTMMFSHGLGGSRNTYSQIAGSLASHGVVVVCPEHRDGSAIASFMRVPYQQNHRFFARSTKRSVPYTHIPHDPTDEVYERRNAQLRIRLWELGLIHEAILTIDEGRKLTNLNKDALSLEHLSNRLDVHEPGRIIFGGHSFGGATIVQFLKSVFYAGRPELETIETPLYAPHWESSICRQITPRNVTLLLDMWCFPLLAKSVKPLFHLPLPVYAPSDSSSSPSQSPGGNALLAVESEDFFKWREHLHTTAHVLSPDPSARVVAPFTDGTSPPHFFYVKRSAHLNQSDFALLFPWLTRKVFGSDSPGRALRLNLRALLQTLRVNGITVAGTRNMDLVDSKSSSSTTTTKRAKATASTTSLAKSSGSEICEDDTAILEREGNAIRDDDDNDSNNNNNTEKTDELIRAWRWIDIVGLGENLDSGGEGKAKKKKGQKKGGQEKEEAEEDEGAEEGLEATEPQMAGVIEPSVSPSADRRVDSETVGVFAAADKDLAAQMSKRFH
;
A
#
# COMPACT_ATOMS: atom_id res chain seq x y z
N MET A 1 -2.12 6.32 37.83
CA MET A 1 -0.90 7.02 37.37
C MET A 1 -0.44 6.56 35.98
N SER A 2 -0.63 5.29 35.56
CA SER A 2 -0.20 4.78 34.23
C SER A 2 -0.90 5.45 33.02
N SER A 3 -2.18 5.84 33.14
CA SER A 3 -2.93 6.41 32.01
C SER A 3 -2.59 7.88 31.69
N LEU A 4 -2.11 8.65 32.69
CA LEU A 4 -1.68 10.03 32.48
C LEU A 4 -0.26 10.11 31.86
N LEU A 5 0.63 9.22 32.26
CA LEU A 5 1.97 9.12 31.67
C LEU A 5 1.94 8.62 30.24
N SER A 6 0.96 7.77 29.87
CA SER A 6 0.79 7.32 28.49
C SER A 6 0.33 8.44 27.54
N LYS A 7 -0.42 9.43 28.05
CA LYS A 7 -0.85 10.63 27.29
C LYS A 7 0.27 11.64 27.08
N LEU A 8 1.33 11.57 27.86
CA LEU A 8 2.51 12.43 27.77
C LEU A 8 3.65 11.82 26.93
N ASN A 9 3.49 10.56 26.50
CA ASN A 9 4.49 9.90 25.66
C ASN A 9 4.33 10.36 24.19
N PRO A 10 5.28 11.11 23.62
CA PRO A 10 5.21 11.59 22.25
C PRO A 10 5.45 10.48 21.20
N VAL A 11 5.81 9.27 21.61
CA VAL A 11 6.06 8.14 20.69
C VAL A 11 4.72 7.65 20.12
N PRO A 12 4.50 7.75 18.79
CA PRO A 12 3.31 7.18 18.16
C PRO A 12 3.21 5.69 18.44
N ARG A 13 2.00 5.23 18.70
CA ARG A 13 1.72 3.81 18.94
C ARG A 13 0.72 3.31 17.94
N PHE A 14 1.03 2.20 17.32
CA PHE A 14 0.06 1.47 16.53
C PHE A 14 -1.01 0.86 17.46
N PRO A 15 -2.29 0.87 17.04
CA PRO A 15 -3.31 0.10 17.72
C PRO A 15 -2.96 -1.39 17.63
N GLU A 16 -3.32 -2.16 18.67
CA GLU A 16 -3.23 -3.61 18.62
C GLU A 16 -4.18 -4.15 17.55
N PHE A 17 -3.83 -5.28 16.98
CA PHE A 17 -4.66 -5.95 15.98
C PHE A 17 -5.92 -6.56 16.61
N THR A 18 -6.97 -6.64 15.83
CA THR A 18 -8.31 -7.02 16.31
C THR A 18 -8.60 -8.51 16.16
N GLY A 19 -7.86 -9.23 15.33
CA GLY A 19 -8.04 -10.66 15.11
C GLY A 19 -7.66 -11.53 16.31
N PRO A 20 -8.04 -12.82 16.28
CA PRO A 20 -7.79 -13.74 17.39
C PRO A 20 -6.34 -14.18 17.50
N TYR A 21 -5.56 -14.07 16.42
CA TYR A 21 -4.19 -14.58 16.38
C TYR A 21 -3.16 -13.51 16.74
N LYS A 22 -2.16 -13.90 17.51
CA LYS A 22 -0.95 -13.11 17.70
C LYS A 22 -0.14 -13.09 16.42
N VAL A 23 0.51 -11.96 16.12
CA VAL A 23 1.21 -11.77 14.86
C VAL A 23 2.70 -11.86 15.04
N GLY A 24 3.33 -12.76 14.27
CA GLY A 24 4.76 -12.85 14.07
C GLY A 24 5.19 -12.18 12.77
N THR A 25 6.49 -11.92 12.65
CA THR A 25 7.07 -11.40 11.42
C THR A 25 8.48 -11.89 11.21
N VAL A 26 8.88 -12.01 9.93
CA VAL A 26 10.27 -12.26 9.53
C VAL A 26 10.66 -11.36 8.37
N ASP A 27 11.89 -10.84 8.40
CA ASP A 27 12.48 -10.05 7.31
C ASP A 27 13.36 -10.96 6.46
N VAL A 28 13.06 -11.05 5.17
CA VAL A 28 13.66 -12.01 4.25
C VAL A 28 14.38 -11.26 3.14
N GLU A 29 15.63 -11.66 2.88
CA GLU A 29 16.41 -11.17 1.72
C GLU A 29 17.18 -12.34 1.12
N ILE A 30 16.83 -12.71 -0.11
CA ILE A 30 17.32 -13.90 -0.82
C ILE A 30 18.13 -13.49 -2.04
N PRO A 31 19.30 -14.11 -2.29
CA PRO A 31 20.04 -13.93 -3.54
C PRO A 31 19.20 -14.37 -4.73
N VAL A 32 19.17 -13.54 -5.79
CA VAL A 32 18.45 -13.85 -7.04
C VAL A 32 18.97 -15.14 -7.67
N CYS A 33 20.29 -15.40 -7.57
CA CYS A 33 20.90 -16.60 -8.14
C CYS A 33 20.45 -17.92 -7.48
N GLU A 34 19.75 -17.88 -6.34
CA GLU A 34 19.15 -19.06 -5.69
C GLU A 34 17.71 -19.32 -6.12
N LEU A 35 17.13 -18.44 -6.94
CA LEU A 35 15.75 -18.50 -7.40
C LEU A 35 15.67 -18.78 -8.89
N GLU A 36 14.69 -19.58 -9.29
CA GLU A 36 14.34 -19.75 -10.69
C GLU A 36 13.52 -18.55 -11.15
N SER A 37 14.11 -17.72 -12.03
CA SER A 37 13.38 -16.53 -12.50
C SER A 37 12.32 -16.93 -13.51
N PRO A 38 11.04 -16.59 -13.28
CA PRO A 38 9.97 -16.93 -14.23
C PRO A 38 10.01 -16.09 -15.52
N ALA A 39 10.80 -15.03 -15.57
CA ALA A 39 10.98 -14.15 -16.73
C ALA A 39 12.42 -13.69 -16.85
N PRO A 40 12.87 -13.22 -18.04
CA PRO A 40 14.19 -12.61 -18.20
C PRO A 40 14.38 -11.44 -17.22
N THR A 41 15.62 -11.30 -16.72
CA THR A 41 15.98 -10.14 -15.89
C THR A 41 15.91 -8.88 -16.74
N PRO A 42 15.17 -7.84 -16.31
CA PRO A 42 15.15 -6.56 -17.01
C PRO A 42 16.54 -5.91 -17.05
N ASP A 43 16.90 -5.25 -18.15
CA ASP A 43 18.20 -4.60 -18.32
C ASP A 43 18.52 -3.63 -17.17
N ASN A 44 17.51 -2.90 -16.70
CA ASN A 44 17.63 -1.96 -15.58
C ASN A 44 17.61 -2.63 -14.19
N ALA A 45 17.54 -3.95 -14.13
CA ALA A 45 17.63 -4.75 -12.91
C ALA A 45 18.92 -5.58 -12.82
N ALA A 46 19.83 -5.47 -13.80
CA ALA A 46 21.05 -6.28 -13.86
C ALA A 46 21.93 -6.20 -12.60
N ASP A 47 21.87 -5.09 -11.91
CA ASP A 47 22.59 -4.83 -10.66
C ASP A 47 21.81 -5.27 -9.38
N LEU A 48 20.62 -5.82 -9.51
CA LEU A 48 19.81 -6.26 -8.38
C LEU A 48 20.12 -7.73 -8.07
N GLU A 49 21.01 -7.95 -7.12
CA GLU A 49 21.50 -9.28 -6.74
C GLU A 49 20.59 -10.02 -5.76
N THR A 50 19.63 -9.34 -5.12
CA THR A 50 18.75 -9.93 -4.12
C THR A 50 17.33 -9.43 -4.27
N VAL A 51 16.35 -10.21 -3.81
CA VAL A 51 14.97 -9.75 -3.55
C VAL A 51 14.74 -9.68 -2.05
N GLN A 52 13.93 -8.71 -1.62
CA GLN A 52 13.64 -8.50 -0.21
C GLN A 52 12.13 -8.34 0.03
N PHE A 53 11.65 -8.93 1.11
CA PHE A 53 10.27 -8.82 1.55
C PHE A 53 10.15 -9.09 3.05
N ARG A 54 9.04 -8.66 3.63
CA ARG A 54 8.66 -8.96 5.00
C ARG A 54 7.43 -9.84 4.99
N VAL A 55 7.40 -10.85 5.85
CA VAL A 55 6.24 -11.72 6.03
C VAL A 55 5.61 -11.44 7.39
N PHE A 56 4.29 -11.21 7.40
CA PHE A 56 3.45 -11.15 8.59
C PHE A 56 2.59 -12.41 8.64
N TYR A 57 2.50 -13.06 9.80
CA TYR A 57 1.82 -14.36 9.91
C TYR A 57 1.27 -14.62 11.31
N PRO A 58 0.23 -15.47 11.46
CA PRO A 58 -0.20 -15.96 12.76
C PRO A 58 0.95 -16.68 13.46
N CYS A 59 1.24 -16.35 14.72
CA CYS A 59 2.31 -16.98 15.47
C CYS A 59 1.82 -17.61 16.75
N ASP A 60 2.66 -18.44 17.37
CA ASP A 60 2.39 -19.05 18.66
C ASP A 60 1.94 -17.99 19.68
N PRO A 61 0.77 -18.14 20.31
CA PRO A 61 0.25 -17.19 21.30
C PRO A 61 1.20 -16.97 22.49
N ASN A 62 2.05 -17.96 22.81
CA ASN A 62 3.05 -17.89 23.86
C ASN A 62 4.39 -17.30 23.38
N ALA A 63 4.56 -17.05 22.07
CA ALA A 63 5.77 -16.46 21.54
C ALA A 63 6.08 -15.15 22.27
N SER A 64 7.28 -15.00 22.76
CA SER A 64 7.80 -13.78 23.38
C SER A 64 9.01 -13.31 22.58
N GLY A 65 9.13 -12.00 22.39
CA GLY A 65 10.22 -11.44 21.61
C GLY A 65 10.16 -9.93 21.54
N LYS A 66 11.10 -9.35 20.82
CA LYS A 66 11.12 -7.91 20.58
C LYS A 66 10.06 -7.54 19.55
N ARG A 67 9.44 -6.38 19.73
CA ARG A 67 8.69 -5.72 18.67
C ARG A 67 9.69 -5.13 17.67
N ILE A 68 9.37 -5.15 16.40
CA ILE A 68 10.16 -4.45 15.39
C ILE A 68 9.82 -2.96 15.38
N THR A 69 10.79 -2.14 15.01
CA THR A 69 10.55 -0.73 14.78
C THR A 69 9.90 -0.51 13.41
N TRP A 70 9.02 0.49 13.33
CA TRP A 70 8.36 0.85 12.07
C TRP A 70 9.37 1.29 11.01
N LEU A 71 10.31 2.18 11.37
CA LEU A 71 11.45 2.49 10.50
C LEU A 71 12.38 1.27 10.43
N PRO A 72 12.61 0.71 9.23
CA PRO A 72 13.59 -0.35 9.06
C PRO A 72 15.02 0.13 9.37
N ALA A 73 15.93 -0.79 9.62
CA ALA A 73 17.35 -0.47 9.75
C ALA A 73 18.02 -0.34 8.36
N PRO A 74 18.82 0.70 8.15
CA PRO A 74 19.28 1.76 9.06
C PRO A 74 18.26 2.90 9.22
N GLN A 75 17.74 3.08 10.43
CA GLN A 75 16.60 3.98 10.70
C GLN A 75 16.85 5.43 10.32
N ARG A 76 18.08 5.94 10.52
CA ARG A 76 18.44 7.33 10.19
C ARG A 76 18.33 7.60 8.70
N ASP A 77 18.79 6.66 7.89
CA ASP A 77 18.78 6.81 6.43
C ASP A 77 17.34 6.79 5.91
N TYR A 78 16.48 5.90 6.45
CA TYR A 78 15.05 5.91 6.15
C TYR A 78 14.37 7.23 6.57
N LEU A 79 14.66 7.73 7.77
CA LEU A 79 14.10 9.00 8.24
C LEU A 79 14.57 10.18 7.39
N SER A 80 15.87 10.25 7.07
CA SER A 80 16.43 11.26 6.16
C SER A 80 15.75 11.20 4.79
N ALA A 81 15.51 9.99 4.25
CA ALA A 81 14.83 9.80 2.98
C ALA A 81 13.39 10.31 3.02
N TYR A 82 12.62 10.03 4.10
CA TYR A 82 11.27 10.58 4.28
C TYR A 82 11.27 12.12 4.34
N ILE A 83 12.22 12.72 5.06
CA ILE A 83 12.32 14.16 5.17
C ILE A 83 12.66 14.80 3.81
N LYS A 84 13.55 14.18 3.02
CA LYS A 84 13.86 14.60 1.64
C LYS A 84 12.64 14.46 0.72
N PHE A 85 11.91 13.38 0.84
CA PHE A 85 10.69 13.12 0.08
C PHE A 85 9.64 14.20 0.31
N LEU A 86 9.55 14.73 1.52
CA LEU A 86 8.68 15.84 1.90
C LEU A 86 9.17 17.22 1.39
N GLY A 87 10.27 17.29 0.67
CA GLY A 87 10.77 18.51 0.03
C GLY A 87 11.75 19.32 0.87
N VAL A 88 12.19 18.81 2.01
CA VAL A 88 13.24 19.45 2.82
C VAL A 88 14.60 19.23 2.15
N GLY A 89 15.39 20.29 2.02
CA GLY A 89 16.71 20.21 1.39
C GLY A 89 17.63 19.18 2.04
N ALA A 90 18.51 18.55 1.25
CA ALA A 90 19.30 17.38 1.66
C ALA A 90 20.11 17.61 2.95
N PHE A 91 20.72 18.78 3.11
CA PHE A 91 21.49 19.12 4.31
C PHE A 91 20.62 19.22 5.57
N LEU A 92 19.46 19.90 5.46
CA LEU A 92 18.51 20.01 6.56
C LEU A 92 17.84 18.67 6.88
N ALA A 93 17.59 17.82 5.87
CA ALA A 93 17.05 16.48 6.07
C ALA A 93 18.03 15.59 6.85
N GLU A 94 19.32 15.68 6.55
CA GLU A 94 20.37 14.95 7.28
C GLU A 94 20.45 15.42 8.74
N ALA A 95 20.48 16.73 8.97
CA ALA A 95 20.46 17.31 10.32
C ALA A 95 19.16 16.96 11.07
N ALA A 96 18.01 17.05 10.41
CA ALA A 96 16.71 16.74 10.99
C ALA A 96 16.50 15.24 11.24
N SER A 97 17.29 14.35 10.62
CA SER A 97 17.20 12.90 10.87
C SER A 97 17.59 12.50 12.31
N PHE A 98 18.24 13.40 13.04
CA PHE A 98 18.48 13.26 14.49
C PHE A 98 17.27 13.67 15.36
N LEU A 99 16.37 14.45 14.76
CA LEU A 99 15.13 14.89 15.38
C LEU A 99 13.98 14.01 14.91
N PRO A 100 12.97 13.77 14.99
CA PRO A 100 12.05 13.28 15.98
C PRO A 100 12.46 11.89 16.50
N ARG A 101 13.16 11.84 17.58
CA ARG A 101 13.59 10.58 18.23
C ARG A 101 12.43 9.62 18.48
N HIS A 102 11.20 10.12 18.60
CA HIS A 102 10.03 9.30 18.84
C HIS A 102 9.74 8.31 17.69
N LEU A 103 10.01 8.63 16.42
CA LEU A 103 9.84 7.69 15.30
C LEU A 103 10.83 6.52 15.37
N HIS A 104 12.03 6.73 15.91
CA HIS A 104 13.00 5.66 16.12
C HIS A 104 12.53 4.61 17.13
N PHE A 105 11.63 4.98 18.03
CA PHE A 105 11.06 4.11 19.06
C PHE A 105 9.64 3.63 18.72
N THR A 106 9.07 4.11 17.62
CA THR A 106 7.76 3.64 17.17
C THR A 106 7.87 2.19 16.72
N SER A 107 7.13 1.31 17.37
CA SER A 107 7.16 -0.12 17.10
C SER A 107 5.81 -0.63 16.60
N ILE A 108 5.87 -1.62 15.72
CA ILE A 108 4.72 -2.37 15.22
C ILE A 108 4.36 -3.46 16.26
N PRO A 109 3.07 -3.74 16.52
CA PRO A 109 2.64 -4.71 17.52
C PRO A 109 2.78 -6.17 17.04
N VAL A 110 3.96 -6.54 16.56
CA VAL A 110 4.31 -7.89 16.08
C VAL A 110 5.48 -8.45 16.88
N VAL A 111 5.64 -9.76 16.88
CA VAL A 111 6.78 -10.45 17.50
C VAL A 111 7.80 -10.80 16.42
N ASP A 112 9.00 -10.25 16.53
CA ASP A 112 10.08 -10.52 15.61
C ASP A 112 10.53 -11.98 15.69
N ASN A 113 10.64 -12.64 14.54
CA ASN A 113 11.10 -14.02 14.42
C ASN A 113 10.32 -15.04 15.29
N ALA A 114 9.01 -14.83 15.47
CA ALA A 114 8.18 -15.80 16.19
C ALA A 114 7.94 -17.06 15.34
N PRO A 115 7.84 -18.27 15.93
CA PRO A 115 7.40 -19.44 15.19
C PRO A 115 5.98 -19.26 14.65
N ILE A 116 5.74 -19.64 13.39
CA ILE A 116 4.39 -19.64 12.82
C ILE A 116 3.48 -20.62 13.55
N LEU A 117 2.24 -20.22 13.76
CA LEU A 117 1.22 -21.10 14.32
C LEU A 117 0.85 -22.18 13.27
N PRO A 118 0.68 -23.45 13.65
CA PRO A 118 0.10 -24.43 12.77
C PRO A 118 -1.25 -23.95 12.23
N PRO A 119 -1.54 -24.11 10.92
CA PRO A 119 -2.79 -23.65 10.35
C PRO A 119 -4.01 -24.33 10.97
N GLU A 120 -5.06 -23.54 11.24
CA GLU A 120 -6.37 -23.99 11.73
C GLU A 120 -7.43 -23.93 10.61
N THR A 121 -6.98 -24.13 9.36
CA THR A 121 -7.82 -24.08 8.15
C THR A 121 -8.15 -25.49 7.66
N PRO A 122 -9.22 -25.68 6.88
CA PRO A 122 -9.63 -27.01 6.40
C PRO A 122 -8.57 -27.74 5.54
N ASN A 123 -7.66 -27.00 4.91
CA ASN A 123 -6.57 -27.55 4.08
C ASN A 123 -5.21 -27.57 4.77
N ASP A 124 -5.16 -27.30 6.09
CA ASP A 124 -3.94 -27.24 6.90
C ASP A 124 -2.89 -26.23 6.36
N ARG A 125 -3.37 -25.13 5.70
CA ARG A 125 -2.52 -24.10 5.12
C ARG A 125 -3.09 -22.72 5.36
N TRP A 126 -2.25 -21.74 5.68
CA TRP A 126 -2.68 -20.35 5.82
C TRP A 126 -2.87 -19.70 4.45
N PRO A 127 -4.02 -19.07 4.18
CA PRO A 127 -4.18 -18.17 3.03
C PRO A 127 -3.02 -17.20 2.91
N THR A 128 -2.48 -17.03 1.72
CA THR A 128 -1.27 -16.24 1.51
C THR A 128 -1.53 -15.11 0.52
N MET A 129 -1.13 -13.90 0.89
CA MET A 129 -1.31 -12.67 0.14
C MET A 129 0.02 -12.02 -0.19
N MET A 130 0.19 -11.54 -1.42
CA MET A 130 1.25 -10.62 -1.82
C MET A 130 0.69 -9.20 -1.87
N PHE A 131 1.29 -8.26 -1.11
CA PHE A 131 0.82 -6.88 -1.01
C PHE A 131 1.90 -5.87 -1.40
N SER A 132 1.72 -5.22 -2.57
CA SER A 132 2.66 -4.26 -3.15
C SER A 132 2.44 -2.84 -2.62
N HIS A 133 3.53 -2.18 -2.17
CA HIS A 133 3.50 -0.82 -1.64
C HIS A 133 3.43 0.27 -2.72
N GLY A 134 2.88 1.46 -2.37
CA GLY A 134 2.86 2.66 -3.21
C GLY A 134 4.19 3.41 -3.24
N LEU A 135 4.21 4.58 -3.91
CA LEU A 135 5.36 5.49 -3.95
C LEU A 135 5.75 5.96 -2.55
N GLY A 136 7.05 6.04 -2.28
CA GLY A 136 7.56 6.41 -0.96
C GLY A 136 7.30 5.37 0.13
N GLY A 137 6.74 4.21 -0.23
CA GLY A 137 6.50 3.11 0.70
C GLY A 137 7.74 2.29 1.01
N SER A 138 7.52 1.23 1.78
CA SER A 138 8.50 0.19 2.12
C SER A 138 7.74 -1.07 2.57
N ARG A 139 8.43 -2.16 2.79
CA ARG A 139 7.86 -3.40 3.34
C ARG A 139 7.18 -3.27 4.71
N ASN A 140 7.40 -2.13 5.41
CA ASN A 140 6.78 -1.84 6.71
C ASN A 140 5.63 -0.83 6.65
N THR A 141 5.48 -0.06 5.57
CA THR A 141 4.57 1.10 5.50
C THR A 141 3.08 0.74 5.60
N TYR A 142 2.75 -0.53 5.39
CA TYR A 142 1.39 -1.08 5.48
C TYR A 142 1.25 -2.09 6.61
N SER A 143 2.08 -1.95 7.64
CA SER A 143 2.15 -2.91 8.75
C SER A 143 0.84 -3.05 9.53
N GLN A 144 0.03 -1.99 9.60
CA GLN A 144 -1.28 -2.06 10.26
C GLN A 144 -2.26 -2.95 9.49
N ILE A 145 -2.35 -2.82 8.16
CA ILE A 145 -3.21 -3.66 7.33
C ILE A 145 -2.67 -5.10 7.27
N ALA A 146 -1.38 -5.26 6.99
CA ALA A 146 -0.74 -6.59 6.90
C ALA A 146 -0.83 -7.36 8.21
N GLY A 147 -0.53 -6.70 9.34
CA GLY A 147 -0.63 -7.31 10.66
C GLY A 147 -2.08 -7.58 11.08
N SER A 148 -3.03 -6.70 10.70
CA SER A 148 -4.45 -6.96 10.96
C SER A 148 -4.95 -8.19 10.19
N LEU A 149 -4.61 -8.32 8.90
CA LEU A 149 -4.91 -9.51 8.10
C LEU A 149 -4.26 -10.76 8.71
N ALA A 150 -2.99 -10.66 9.12
CA ALA A 150 -2.30 -11.77 9.77
C ALA A 150 -2.95 -12.17 11.10
N SER A 151 -3.46 -11.21 11.86
CA SER A 151 -4.22 -11.51 13.09
C SER A 151 -5.55 -12.23 12.83
N HIS A 152 -6.05 -12.22 11.58
CA HIS A 152 -7.25 -12.94 11.15
C HIS A 152 -6.94 -14.22 10.35
N GLY A 153 -5.67 -14.64 10.30
CA GLY A 153 -5.29 -15.91 9.69
C GLY A 153 -4.82 -15.80 8.23
N VAL A 154 -4.31 -14.66 7.80
CA VAL A 154 -3.71 -14.50 6.46
C VAL A 154 -2.21 -14.30 6.60
N VAL A 155 -1.39 -15.04 5.86
CA VAL A 155 0.02 -14.74 5.71
C VAL A 155 0.19 -13.64 4.67
N VAL A 156 0.81 -12.52 5.05
CA VAL A 156 0.97 -11.36 4.15
C VAL A 156 2.44 -11.15 3.83
N VAL A 157 2.79 -11.23 2.56
CA VAL A 157 4.13 -11.00 2.00
C VAL A 157 4.17 -9.57 1.45
N CYS A 158 5.01 -8.73 2.05
CA CYS A 158 5.18 -7.32 1.69
C CYS A 158 6.55 -7.12 1.03
N PRO A 159 6.61 -6.97 -0.31
CA PRO A 159 7.85 -6.66 -1.03
C PRO A 159 8.50 -5.35 -0.57
N GLU A 160 9.82 -5.29 -0.68
CA GLU A 160 10.61 -4.05 -0.68
C GLU A 160 11.06 -3.81 -2.12
N HIS A 161 10.36 -2.99 -2.87
CA HIS A 161 10.70 -2.75 -4.27
C HIS A 161 11.97 -1.91 -4.43
N ARG A 162 12.83 -2.30 -5.38
CA ARG A 162 14.14 -1.68 -5.63
C ARG A 162 14.22 -0.94 -6.96
N ASP A 163 13.07 -0.53 -7.45
CA ASP A 163 12.86 0.27 -8.66
C ASP A 163 13.08 1.78 -8.45
N GLY A 164 13.49 2.19 -7.25
CA GLY A 164 13.60 3.60 -6.87
C GLY A 164 12.25 4.24 -6.48
N SER A 165 11.19 3.48 -6.35
CA SER A 165 9.89 3.98 -5.87
C SER A 165 9.70 3.80 -4.36
N ALA A 166 10.44 2.89 -3.71
CA ALA A 166 10.53 2.84 -2.26
C ALA A 166 11.20 4.10 -1.72
N ILE A 167 10.86 4.50 -0.51
CA ILE A 167 11.46 5.69 0.12
C ILE A 167 12.99 5.59 0.19
N ALA A 168 13.48 4.41 0.47
CA ALA A 168 14.86 3.97 0.38
C ALA A 168 14.86 2.43 0.45
N SER A 169 15.80 1.78 -0.18
CA SER A 169 16.04 0.36 0.00
C SER A 169 17.53 0.09 0.19
N PHE A 170 17.87 -0.95 0.95
CA PHE A 170 19.25 -1.31 1.26
C PHE A 170 19.45 -2.77 0.93
N MET A 171 20.19 -3.02 -0.15
CA MET A 171 20.51 -4.35 -0.65
C MET A 171 21.78 -4.87 0.01
N ARG A 172 21.73 -6.08 0.58
CA ARG A 172 22.93 -6.79 1.02
C ARG A 172 23.60 -7.40 -0.20
N VAL A 173 24.93 -7.29 -0.27
CA VAL A 173 25.69 -7.90 -1.35
C VAL A 173 26.00 -9.34 -0.97
N PRO A 174 25.48 -10.34 -1.72
CA PRO A 174 25.75 -11.74 -1.46
C PRO A 174 27.21 -12.08 -1.77
N TYR A 175 27.77 -13.00 -1.00
CA TYR A 175 29.07 -13.66 -1.26
C TYR A 175 30.31 -12.77 -1.31
N GLN A 176 30.28 -11.52 -0.81
CA GLN A 176 31.51 -10.75 -0.63
C GLN A 176 32.44 -11.47 0.39
N GLN A 177 33.53 -12.04 -0.11
CA GLN A 177 34.63 -12.52 0.73
C GLN A 177 35.30 -11.30 1.36
N ASN A 178 35.05 -11.09 2.65
CA ASN A 178 35.71 -10.04 3.42
C ASN A 178 37.18 -10.37 3.65
N HIS A 179 38.06 -9.98 2.76
CA HIS A 179 39.51 -10.09 2.94
C HIS A 179 40.15 -8.84 3.60
N ARG A 180 39.36 -7.88 4.10
CA ARG A 180 39.91 -6.66 4.71
C ARG A 180 39.30 -6.40 6.09
N PHE A 181 40.17 -6.14 7.06
CA PHE A 181 39.85 -5.80 8.45
C PHE A 181 39.00 -4.52 8.63
N PHE A 182 38.80 -3.73 7.57
CA PHE A 182 37.97 -2.53 7.55
C PHE A 182 36.93 -2.66 6.42
N ALA A 183 35.94 -3.51 6.61
CA ALA A 183 34.83 -3.61 5.66
C ALA A 183 33.93 -2.37 5.77
N ARG A 184 33.97 -1.49 4.75
CA ARG A 184 32.91 -0.53 4.48
C ARG A 184 31.59 -1.29 4.34
N SER A 185 30.49 -0.65 4.71
CA SER A 185 29.13 -1.19 4.66
C SER A 185 28.93 -2.17 3.49
N THR A 186 28.54 -3.41 3.80
CA THR A 186 28.21 -4.46 2.83
C THR A 186 26.82 -4.26 2.20
N LYS A 187 26.24 -3.06 2.34
CA LYS A 187 24.91 -2.72 1.83
C LYS A 187 25.03 -1.65 0.76
N ARG A 188 24.37 -1.92 -0.38
CA ARG A 188 24.17 -0.95 -1.46
C ARG A 188 22.80 -0.28 -1.24
N SER A 189 22.72 1.04 -1.33
CA SER A 189 21.48 1.78 -1.19
C SER A 189 20.84 2.05 -2.56
N VAL A 190 19.53 1.90 -2.64
CA VAL A 190 18.70 2.36 -3.75
C VAL A 190 17.84 3.50 -3.22
N PRO A 191 18.15 4.75 -3.55
CA PRO A 191 17.39 5.91 -3.08
C PRO A 191 16.08 6.07 -3.84
N TYR A 192 15.15 6.85 -3.26
CA TYR A 192 13.94 7.26 -3.96
C TYR A 192 14.28 8.09 -5.21
N THR A 193 13.70 7.71 -6.34
CA THR A 193 13.83 8.42 -7.61
C THR A 193 12.59 9.28 -7.82
N HIS A 194 12.77 10.59 -7.79
CA HIS A 194 11.68 11.51 -8.07
C HIS A 194 11.36 11.50 -9.57
N ILE A 195 10.12 11.12 -9.91
CA ILE A 195 9.56 11.18 -11.27
C ILE A 195 8.32 12.05 -11.19
N PRO A 196 8.18 13.08 -12.05
CA PRO A 196 6.97 13.90 -12.14
C PRO A 196 5.72 13.08 -12.43
N HIS A 197 4.54 13.71 -12.36
CA HIS A 197 3.26 13.08 -12.68
C HIS A 197 2.64 13.63 -13.98
N ASP A 198 3.40 14.43 -14.72
CA ASP A 198 2.94 14.99 -15.99
C ASP A 198 2.80 13.86 -17.03
N PRO A 199 1.72 13.85 -17.83
CA PRO A 199 1.44 12.77 -18.78
C PRO A 199 2.29 12.92 -20.07
N THR A 200 3.62 12.86 -19.94
CA THR A 200 4.58 12.88 -21.05
C THR A 200 5.12 11.49 -21.35
N ASP A 201 5.51 11.24 -22.59
CA ASP A 201 6.07 9.95 -23.00
C ASP A 201 7.35 9.60 -22.17
N GLU A 202 8.17 10.61 -21.83
CA GLU A 202 9.34 10.42 -20.97
C GLU A 202 8.95 9.95 -19.56
N VAL A 203 7.96 10.58 -18.95
CA VAL A 203 7.48 10.21 -17.61
C VAL A 203 6.87 8.82 -17.62
N TYR A 204 6.09 8.48 -18.65
CA TYR A 204 5.55 7.14 -18.81
C TYR A 204 6.65 6.09 -18.95
N GLU A 205 7.71 6.34 -19.75
CA GLU A 205 8.80 5.37 -19.88
C GLU A 205 9.59 5.20 -18.58
N ARG A 206 9.82 6.28 -17.83
CA ARG A 206 10.44 6.18 -16.50
C ARG A 206 9.56 5.37 -15.51
N ARG A 207 8.22 5.45 -15.60
CA ARG A 207 7.30 4.61 -14.82
C ARG A 207 7.31 3.16 -15.32
N ASN A 208 7.38 2.94 -16.62
CA ASN A 208 7.55 1.61 -17.20
C ASN A 208 8.84 0.95 -16.72
N ALA A 209 9.95 1.70 -16.66
CA ALA A 209 11.21 1.21 -16.12
C ALA A 209 11.08 0.76 -14.65
N GLN A 210 10.31 1.50 -13.83
CA GLN A 210 9.99 1.07 -12.48
C GLN A 210 9.12 -0.19 -12.46
N LEU A 211 8.07 -0.24 -13.28
CA LEU A 211 7.19 -1.41 -13.36
C LEU A 211 7.95 -2.67 -13.77
N ARG A 212 8.88 -2.62 -14.75
CA ARG A 212 9.67 -3.79 -15.17
C ARG A 212 10.36 -4.45 -13.97
N ILE A 213 11.00 -3.66 -13.12
CA ILE A 213 11.65 -4.18 -11.90
C ILE A 213 10.63 -4.76 -10.94
N ARG A 214 9.55 -4.02 -10.64
CA ARG A 214 8.53 -4.46 -9.67
C ARG A 214 7.87 -5.78 -10.07
N LEU A 215 7.52 -5.93 -11.35
CA LEU A 215 6.88 -7.14 -11.88
C LEU A 215 7.84 -8.34 -11.80
N TRP A 216 9.10 -8.12 -12.15
CA TRP A 216 10.14 -9.14 -12.03
C TRP A 216 10.39 -9.54 -10.57
N GLU A 217 10.47 -8.59 -9.65
CA GLU A 217 10.59 -8.86 -8.20
C GLU A 217 9.40 -9.67 -7.68
N LEU A 218 8.16 -9.35 -8.10
CA LEU A 218 6.97 -10.12 -7.71
C LEU A 218 7.06 -11.57 -8.20
N GLY A 219 7.52 -11.79 -9.42
CA GLY A 219 7.76 -13.13 -9.94
C GLY A 219 8.80 -13.91 -9.14
N LEU A 220 9.92 -13.28 -8.79
CA LEU A 220 10.95 -13.90 -7.95
C LEU A 220 10.49 -14.16 -6.52
N ILE A 221 9.72 -13.25 -5.94
CA ILE A 221 9.15 -13.43 -4.59
C ILE A 221 8.12 -14.57 -4.60
N HIS A 222 7.33 -14.70 -5.67
CA HIS A 222 6.46 -15.85 -5.84
C HIS A 222 7.26 -17.17 -5.80
N GLU A 223 8.35 -17.27 -6.57
CA GLU A 223 9.20 -18.45 -6.57
C GLU A 223 9.86 -18.69 -5.19
N ALA A 224 10.26 -17.60 -4.51
CA ALA A 224 10.82 -17.71 -3.15
C ALA A 224 9.81 -18.30 -2.16
N ILE A 225 8.53 -17.86 -2.17
CA ILE A 225 7.53 -18.39 -1.25
C ILE A 225 7.14 -19.84 -1.55
N LEU A 226 7.12 -20.26 -2.82
CA LEU A 226 6.95 -21.66 -3.18
C LEU A 226 8.10 -22.51 -2.63
N THR A 227 9.34 -22.09 -2.90
CA THR A 227 10.56 -22.77 -2.43
C THR A 227 10.62 -22.89 -0.91
N ILE A 228 10.22 -21.83 -0.19
CA ILE A 228 10.13 -21.82 1.28
C ILE A 228 9.08 -22.81 1.75
N ASP A 229 7.89 -22.82 1.15
CA ASP A 229 6.82 -23.72 1.57
C ASP A 229 7.13 -25.20 1.25
N GLU A 230 7.86 -25.47 0.19
CA GLU A 230 8.38 -26.81 -0.14
C GLU A 230 9.47 -27.29 0.85
N GLY A 231 9.93 -26.42 1.73
CA GLY A 231 11.01 -26.72 2.67
C GLY A 231 12.39 -26.79 2.02
N ARG A 232 12.54 -26.32 0.78
CA ARG A 232 13.85 -26.20 0.14
C ARG A 232 14.66 -25.08 0.78
N LYS A 233 15.94 -25.33 0.97
CA LYS A 233 16.83 -24.40 1.66
C LYS A 233 17.16 -23.20 0.77
N LEU A 234 16.86 -22.00 1.27
CA LEU A 234 17.27 -20.71 0.71
C LEU A 234 18.14 -19.97 1.72
N THR A 235 19.08 -19.19 1.21
CA THR A 235 19.93 -18.34 2.03
C THR A 235 19.21 -17.04 2.39
N ASN A 236 18.79 -16.87 3.64
CA ASN A 236 18.37 -15.56 4.11
C ASN A 236 19.59 -14.73 4.51
N LEU A 237 19.87 -13.66 3.77
CA LEU A 237 20.98 -12.75 4.06
C LEU A 237 20.77 -11.92 5.32
N ASN A 238 19.55 -11.89 5.86
CA ASN A 238 19.27 -11.33 7.18
C ASN A 238 19.67 -12.36 8.25
N LYS A 239 20.89 -12.26 8.73
CA LYS A 239 21.45 -13.22 9.71
C LYS A 239 20.75 -13.22 11.06
N ASP A 240 20.01 -12.16 11.37
CA ASP A 240 19.23 -12.03 12.60
C ASP A 240 17.85 -12.71 12.49
N ALA A 241 17.49 -13.17 11.29
CA ALA A 241 16.22 -13.84 11.05
C ALA A 241 16.26 -15.32 11.49
N LEU A 242 15.10 -15.79 11.95
CA LEU A 242 14.87 -17.22 12.16
C LEU A 242 15.02 -17.99 10.85
N SER A 243 15.35 -19.29 10.93
CA SER A 243 15.32 -20.18 9.77
C SER A 243 13.94 -20.16 9.12
N LEU A 244 13.89 -20.07 7.78
CA LEU A 244 12.64 -20.06 7.03
C LEU A 244 11.90 -21.41 7.03
N GLU A 245 12.55 -22.47 7.55
CA GLU A 245 11.97 -23.82 7.65
C GLU A 245 10.65 -23.87 8.45
N HIS A 246 10.46 -22.93 9.40
CA HIS A 246 9.23 -22.89 10.19
C HIS A 246 7.99 -22.54 9.35
N LEU A 247 8.18 -21.93 8.15
CA LEU A 247 7.13 -21.63 7.18
C LEU A 247 6.80 -22.80 6.25
N SER A 248 7.62 -23.86 6.24
CA SER A 248 7.46 -25.03 5.36
C SER A 248 6.15 -25.76 5.61
N ASN A 249 5.46 -26.08 4.54
CA ASN A 249 4.14 -26.74 4.55
C ASN A 249 3.07 -25.98 5.33
N ARG A 250 3.13 -24.62 5.33
CA ARG A 250 2.19 -23.76 6.06
C ARG A 250 1.39 -22.83 5.16
N LEU A 251 1.87 -22.59 3.93
CA LEU A 251 1.35 -21.54 3.04
C LEU A 251 0.42 -22.16 1.97
N ASP A 252 -0.73 -21.52 1.71
CA ASP A 252 -1.64 -21.91 0.63
C ASP A 252 -1.21 -21.20 -0.67
N VAL A 253 -0.17 -21.76 -1.33
CA VAL A 253 0.51 -21.13 -2.46
C VAL A 253 0.66 -22.01 -3.70
N HIS A 254 0.42 -23.33 -3.58
CA HIS A 254 0.66 -24.26 -4.68
C HIS A 254 -0.55 -24.46 -5.59
N GLU A 255 -1.76 -24.36 -5.05
CA GLU A 255 -2.97 -24.54 -5.82
C GLU A 255 -3.24 -23.31 -6.71
N PRO A 256 -3.54 -23.49 -8.01
CA PRO A 256 -3.89 -22.41 -8.91
C PRO A 256 -5.03 -21.53 -8.38
N GLY A 257 -4.85 -20.22 -8.42
CA GLY A 257 -5.85 -19.25 -8.00
C GLY A 257 -5.95 -19.01 -6.49
N ARG A 258 -5.04 -19.57 -5.68
CA ARG A 258 -5.11 -19.45 -4.21
C ARG A 258 -4.37 -18.26 -3.63
N ILE A 259 -3.32 -17.78 -4.30
CA ILE A 259 -2.61 -16.58 -3.84
C ILE A 259 -3.50 -15.36 -4.04
N ILE A 260 -3.59 -14.56 -2.97
CA ILE A 260 -4.31 -13.29 -2.95
C ILE A 260 -3.34 -12.19 -3.39
N PHE A 261 -3.78 -11.30 -4.26
CA PHE A 261 -2.97 -10.17 -4.72
C PHE A 261 -3.58 -8.84 -4.28
N GLY A 262 -2.77 -7.96 -3.74
CA GLY A 262 -3.23 -6.65 -3.33
C GLY A 262 -2.15 -5.59 -3.40
N GLY A 263 -2.58 -4.33 -3.37
CA GLY A 263 -1.65 -3.21 -3.36
C GLY A 263 -2.34 -1.87 -3.16
N HIS A 264 -1.55 -0.87 -2.80
CA HIS A 264 -2.00 0.50 -2.62
C HIS A 264 -1.32 1.43 -3.62
N SER A 265 -2.07 2.39 -4.18
CA SER A 265 -1.53 3.43 -5.04
C SER A 265 -0.78 2.84 -6.25
N PHE A 266 0.50 3.18 -6.45
CA PHE A 266 1.36 2.56 -7.46
C PHE A 266 1.47 1.04 -7.30
N GLY A 267 1.40 0.53 -6.06
CA GLY A 267 1.34 -0.91 -5.79
C GLY A 267 0.08 -1.57 -6.35
N GLY A 268 -1.07 -0.88 -6.30
CA GLY A 268 -2.31 -1.34 -6.95
C GLY A 268 -2.16 -1.45 -8.46
N ALA A 269 -1.60 -0.41 -9.11
CA ALA A 269 -1.27 -0.45 -10.54
C ALA A 269 -0.26 -1.57 -10.87
N THR A 270 0.74 -1.77 -10.01
CA THR A 270 1.72 -2.88 -10.16
C THR A 270 1.01 -4.24 -10.18
N ILE A 271 0.08 -4.47 -9.25
CA ILE A 271 -0.68 -5.73 -9.19
C ILE A 271 -1.55 -5.92 -10.43
N VAL A 272 -2.27 -4.89 -10.88
CA VAL A 272 -3.09 -4.96 -12.11
C VAL A 272 -2.22 -5.29 -13.32
N GLN A 273 -1.09 -4.61 -13.49
CA GLN A 273 -0.15 -4.86 -14.57
C GLN A 273 0.43 -6.28 -14.49
N PHE A 274 0.80 -6.74 -13.28
CA PHE A 274 1.33 -8.07 -13.05
C PHE A 274 0.33 -9.17 -13.42
N LEU A 275 -0.88 -9.09 -12.89
CA LEU A 275 -1.94 -10.08 -13.16
C LEU A 275 -2.25 -10.18 -14.64
N LYS A 276 -2.37 -9.04 -15.35
CA LYS A 276 -2.63 -9.03 -16.79
C LYS A 276 -1.42 -9.56 -17.58
N SER A 277 -0.19 -9.12 -17.27
CA SER A 277 1.02 -9.60 -17.96
C SER A 277 1.20 -11.10 -17.83
N VAL A 278 0.92 -11.67 -16.66
CA VAL A 278 1.04 -13.12 -16.42
C VAL A 278 -0.10 -13.90 -17.09
N PHE A 279 -1.34 -13.43 -16.90
CA PHE A 279 -2.52 -14.15 -17.43
C PHE A 279 -2.56 -14.23 -18.94
N TYR A 280 -2.12 -13.15 -19.62
CA TYR A 280 -2.08 -13.11 -21.08
C TYR A 280 -0.72 -13.57 -21.66
N ALA A 281 0.22 -14.05 -20.83
CA ALA A 281 1.46 -14.63 -21.32
C ALA A 281 1.22 -15.81 -22.26
N GLY A 282 1.90 -15.81 -23.42
CA GLY A 282 1.71 -16.83 -24.45
C GLY A 282 0.38 -16.78 -25.20
N ARG A 283 -0.45 -15.75 -24.99
CA ARG A 283 -1.70 -15.52 -25.71
C ARG A 283 -1.51 -14.48 -26.83
N PRO A 284 -2.29 -14.58 -27.93
CA PRO A 284 -2.17 -13.66 -29.07
C PRO A 284 -2.29 -12.18 -28.71
N GLU A 285 -3.05 -11.86 -27.67
CA GLU A 285 -3.27 -10.50 -27.20
C GLU A 285 -1.96 -9.83 -26.75
N LEU A 286 -1.04 -10.60 -26.16
CA LEU A 286 0.26 -10.07 -25.72
C LEU A 286 1.25 -9.95 -26.89
N GLU A 287 1.11 -10.73 -27.95
CA GLU A 287 1.97 -10.69 -29.13
C GLU A 287 1.90 -9.34 -29.88
N THR A 288 0.84 -8.57 -29.66
CA THR A 288 0.67 -7.22 -30.22
C THR A 288 1.57 -6.17 -29.53
N ILE A 289 2.19 -6.51 -28.40
CA ILE A 289 3.04 -5.61 -27.63
C ILE A 289 4.50 -5.92 -27.97
N GLU A 290 5.17 -5.02 -28.71
CA GLU A 290 6.56 -5.20 -29.13
C GLU A 290 7.53 -5.39 -27.95
N THR A 291 7.32 -4.66 -26.86
CA THR A 291 8.18 -4.69 -25.67
C THR A 291 7.32 -4.79 -24.41
N PRO A 292 6.82 -5.98 -24.04
CA PRO A 292 6.05 -6.14 -22.83
C PRO A 292 6.91 -5.81 -21.59
N LEU A 293 6.30 -5.18 -20.58
CA LEU A 293 7.01 -4.86 -19.34
C LEU A 293 7.43 -6.10 -18.55
N TYR A 294 6.69 -7.18 -18.71
CA TYR A 294 6.95 -8.46 -18.08
C TYR A 294 6.41 -9.60 -18.95
N ALA A 295 7.27 -10.51 -19.32
CA ALA A 295 6.93 -11.66 -20.16
C ALA A 295 7.43 -12.96 -19.51
N PRO A 296 6.68 -13.52 -18.56
CA PRO A 296 7.04 -14.79 -17.94
C PRO A 296 6.90 -15.94 -18.93
N HIS A 297 7.72 -16.97 -18.75
CA HIS A 297 7.57 -18.20 -19.49
C HIS A 297 6.21 -18.82 -19.19
N TRP A 298 5.44 -19.15 -20.21
CA TRP A 298 4.06 -19.61 -20.07
C TRP A 298 3.92 -20.90 -19.21
N GLU A 299 4.98 -21.72 -19.13
CA GLU A 299 5.04 -22.93 -18.28
C GLU A 299 5.47 -22.63 -16.84
N SER A 300 5.79 -21.39 -16.51
CA SER A 300 6.26 -21.02 -15.16
C SER A 300 5.20 -21.24 -14.09
N SER A 301 5.66 -21.39 -12.85
CA SER A 301 4.81 -21.55 -11.66
C SER A 301 3.80 -20.42 -11.52
N ILE A 302 4.23 -19.18 -11.80
CA ILE A 302 3.37 -18.00 -11.69
C ILE A 302 2.27 -17.98 -12.78
N CYS A 303 2.54 -18.44 -14.00
CA CYS A 303 1.52 -18.53 -15.05
C CYS A 303 0.44 -19.57 -14.70
N ARG A 304 0.82 -20.65 -14.02
CA ARG A 304 -0.15 -21.62 -13.48
C ARG A 304 -0.94 -21.07 -12.30
N GLN A 305 -0.33 -20.20 -11.50
CA GLN A 305 -0.97 -19.61 -10.32
C GLN A 305 -2.05 -18.59 -10.68
N ILE A 306 -1.85 -17.77 -11.74
CA ILE A 306 -2.81 -16.72 -12.10
C ILE A 306 -3.96 -17.30 -12.91
N THR A 307 -5.14 -17.30 -12.31
CA THR A 307 -6.40 -17.81 -12.85
C THR A 307 -7.54 -16.82 -12.56
N PRO A 308 -8.74 -17.01 -13.11
CA PRO A 308 -9.91 -16.20 -12.73
C PRO A 308 -10.27 -16.22 -11.24
N ARG A 309 -9.76 -17.20 -10.49
CA ARG A 309 -10.08 -17.40 -9.06
C ARG A 309 -9.24 -16.55 -8.10
N ASN A 310 -8.17 -15.90 -8.56
CA ASN A 310 -7.34 -15.09 -7.68
C ASN A 310 -8.12 -13.88 -7.17
N VAL A 311 -8.23 -13.75 -5.84
CA VAL A 311 -8.82 -12.57 -5.23
C VAL A 311 -7.86 -11.39 -5.37
N THR A 312 -8.37 -10.27 -5.85
CA THR A 312 -7.62 -9.04 -6.11
C THR A 312 -8.15 -7.90 -5.27
N LEU A 313 -7.27 -7.25 -4.49
CA LEU A 313 -7.61 -6.25 -3.48
C LEU A 313 -6.83 -4.96 -3.74
N LEU A 314 -7.52 -3.90 -4.19
CA LEU A 314 -6.93 -2.64 -4.64
C LEU A 314 -7.33 -1.50 -3.69
N LEU A 315 -6.33 -0.78 -3.15
CA LEU A 315 -6.55 0.37 -2.29
C LEU A 315 -6.02 1.62 -2.98
N ASP A 316 -6.87 2.62 -3.22
CA ASP A 316 -6.51 3.86 -3.94
C ASP A 316 -5.55 3.61 -5.11
N MET A 317 -5.91 2.69 -6.00
CA MET A 317 -5.06 2.29 -7.11
C MET A 317 -4.75 3.49 -8.01
N TRP A 318 -3.47 3.82 -8.16
CA TRP A 318 -3.06 4.93 -9.02
C TRP A 318 -2.89 4.48 -10.48
N CYS A 319 -3.88 4.75 -11.31
CA CYS A 319 -3.97 4.24 -12.68
C CYS A 319 -2.97 4.86 -13.67
N PHE A 320 -2.37 6.02 -13.36
CA PHE A 320 -1.50 6.75 -14.28
C PHE A 320 -0.44 5.86 -14.99
N PRO A 321 0.31 4.98 -14.31
CA PRO A 321 1.31 4.15 -14.97
C PRO A 321 0.74 3.17 -16.00
N LEU A 322 -0.55 2.82 -15.88
CA LEU A 322 -1.23 1.90 -16.79
C LEU A 322 -1.65 2.56 -18.12
N LEU A 323 -1.54 3.89 -18.22
CA LEU A 323 -1.97 4.66 -19.39
C LEU A 323 -0.87 4.86 -20.44
N ALA A 324 0.35 4.37 -20.18
CA ALA A 324 1.45 4.45 -21.13
C ALA A 324 1.08 3.79 -22.48
N LYS A 325 1.45 4.42 -23.59
CA LYS A 325 1.16 3.91 -24.94
C LYS A 325 1.61 2.48 -25.16
N SER A 326 2.79 2.12 -24.62
CA SER A 326 3.39 0.80 -24.73
C SER A 326 2.58 -0.30 -24.03
N VAL A 327 1.82 0.02 -22.99
CA VAL A 327 1.01 -0.96 -22.23
C VAL A 327 -0.49 -0.82 -22.50
N LYS A 328 -0.88 0.13 -23.36
CA LYS A 328 -2.29 0.38 -23.69
C LYS A 328 -3.04 -0.85 -24.21
N PRO A 329 -2.47 -1.72 -25.06
CA PRO A 329 -3.16 -2.95 -25.46
C PRO A 329 -3.55 -3.81 -24.25
N LEU A 330 -2.65 -3.97 -23.28
CA LEU A 330 -2.92 -4.74 -22.07
C LEU A 330 -3.90 -4.03 -21.13
N PHE A 331 -3.90 -2.70 -21.10
CA PHE A 331 -4.91 -1.92 -20.37
C PHE A 331 -6.33 -2.24 -20.82
N HIS A 332 -6.54 -2.39 -22.13
CA HIS A 332 -7.85 -2.67 -22.72
C HIS A 332 -8.34 -4.10 -22.52
N LEU A 333 -7.51 -5.02 -22.03
CA LEU A 333 -7.93 -6.37 -21.71
C LEU A 333 -8.53 -6.42 -20.29
N PRO A 334 -9.54 -7.28 -20.04
CA PRO A 334 -10.11 -7.42 -18.70
C PRO A 334 -9.11 -8.00 -17.69
N LEU A 335 -9.40 -7.82 -16.41
CA LEU A 335 -8.70 -8.55 -15.36
C LEU A 335 -9.03 -10.06 -15.45
N PRO A 336 -8.10 -10.93 -14.99
CA PRO A 336 -8.32 -12.40 -15.06
C PRO A 336 -9.63 -12.87 -14.46
N VAL A 337 -10.15 -12.19 -13.42
CA VAL A 337 -11.41 -12.56 -12.75
C VAL A 337 -12.64 -12.58 -13.67
N TYR A 338 -12.58 -11.91 -14.81
CA TYR A 338 -13.65 -11.89 -15.81
C TYR A 338 -13.45 -12.90 -16.96
N ALA A 339 -12.29 -13.56 -17.00
CA ALA A 339 -12.04 -14.54 -18.05
C ALA A 339 -12.87 -15.83 -17.84
N PRO A 340 -13.28 -16.52 -18.92
CA PRO A 340 -13.92 -17.81 -18.80
C PRO A 340 -13.03 -18.82 -18.05
N SER A 341 -13.65 -19.69 -17.24
CA SER A 341 -12.92 -20.78 -16.60
C SER A 341 -12.63 -21.87 -17.62
N ASP A 342 -11.34 -22.16 -17.87
CA ASP A 342 -10.90 -23.18 -18.84
C ASP A 342 -11.17 -24.65 -18.39
N SER A 343 -11.79 -24.87 -17.23
CA SER A 343 -12.04 -26.21 -16.72
C SER A 343 -13.20 -26.86 -17.46
N SER A 344 -12.88 -27.69 -18.47
CA SER A 344 -13.80 -28.56 -19.22
C SER A 344 -14.53 -29.62 -18.36
N SER A 345 -14.21 -29.77 -17.08
CA SER A 345 -14.72 -30.79 -16.18
C SER A 345 -15.81 -30.32 -15.22
N SER A 346 -16.06 -29.02 -15.10
CA SER A 346 -17.23 -28.46 -14.40
C SER A 346 -17.34 -26.98 -14.79
N PRO A 347 -18.50 -26.50 -15.28
CA PRO A 347 -18.70 -25.10 -15.56
C PRO A 347 -18.86 -24.35 -14.23
N SER A 348 -17.78 -24.24 -13.45
CA SER A 348 -17.74 -23.30 -12.37
C SER A 348 -17.61 -21.93 -13.01
N GLN A 349 -18.68 -21.17 -12.96
CA GLN A 349 -18.75 -19.80 -13.43
C GLN A 349 -17.58 -19.00 -12.83
N SER A 350 -16.90 -18.20 -13.64
CA SER A 350 -15.87 -17.27 -13.15
C SER A 350 -16.44 -16.45 -11.99
N PRO A 351 -15.70 -16.21 -10.90
CA PRO A 351 -16.21 -15.40 -9.79
C PRO A 351 -16.54 -13.96 -10.23
N GLY A 352 -16.00 -13.51 -11.36
CA GLY A 352 -16.22 -12.15 -11.86
C GLY A 352 -15.79 -11.11 -10.81
N GLY A 353 -16.53 -10.02 -10.74
CA GLY A 353 -16.26 -8.95 -9.79
C GLY A 353 -16.38 -9.33 -8.31
N ASN A 354 -16.96 -10.49 -7.96
CA ASN A 354 -16.97 -10.94 -6.57
C ASN A 354 -15.57 -11.22 -6.01
N ALA A 355 -14.60 -11.56 -6.87
CA ALA A 355 -13.20 -11.73 -6.46
C ALA A 355 -12.38 -10.44 -6.59
N LEU A 356 -13.02 -9.29 -6.85
CA LEU A 356 -12.38 -8.00 -7.05
C LEU A 356 -12.94 -6.97 -6.07
N LEU A 357 -12.09 -6.49 -5.16
CA LEU A 357 -12.39 -5.37 -4.28
C LEU A 357 -11.49 -4.19 -4.64
N ALA A 358 -12.10 -3.02 -4.82
CA ALA A 358 -11.40 -1.74 -4.87
C ALA A 358 -11.98 -0.79 -3.81
N VAL A 359 -11.10 -0.11 -3.09
CA VAL A 359 -11.49 0.87 -2.07
C VAL A 359 -10.75 2.16 -2.33
N GLU A 360 -11.48 3.25 -2.48
CA GLU A 360 -10.92 4.57 -2.64
C GLU A 360 -11.05 5.42 -1.37
N SER A 361 -10.11 6.33 -1.18
CA SER A 361 -10.30 7.49 -0.32
C SER A 361 -11.30 8.45 -0.96
N GLU A 362 -11.85 9.36 -0.15
CA GLU A 362 -12.72 10.42 -0.70
C GLU A 362 -12.00 11.32 -1.70
N ASP A 363 -10.69 11.52 -1.52
CA ASP A 363 -9.87 12.32 -2.43
C ASP A 363 -9.80 11.67 -3.81
N PHE A 364 -9.55 10.37 -3.90
CA PHE A 364 -9.53 9.62 -5.16
C PHE A 364 -10.92 9.53 -5.79
N PHE A 365 -11.95 9.31 -5.01
CA PHE A 365 -13.34 9.35 -5.49
C PHE A 365 -13.70 10.70 -6.11
N LYS A 366 -13.23 11.82 -5.55
CA LYS A 366 -13.46 13.16 -6.09
C LYS A 366 -12.65 13.47 -7.34
N TRP A 367 -11.57 12.75 -7.58
CA TRP A 367 -10.76 12.89 -8.79
C TRP A 367 -11.43 12.18 -9.97
N ARG A 368 -12.34 12.90 -10.64
CA ARG A 368 -13.27 12.33 -11.62
C ARG A 368 -12.60 11.60 -12.78
N GLU A 369 -11.58 12.17 -13.39
CA GLU A 369 -10.87 11.54 -14.51
C GLU A 369 -10.23 10.22 -14.09
N HIS A 370 -9.62 10.22 -12.89
CA HIS A 370 -9.03 9.02 -12.30
C HIS A 370 -10.11 7.98 -11.97
N LEU A 371 -11.22 8.39 -11.36
CA LEU A 371 -12.36 7.51 -11.05
C LEU A 371 -12.89 6.80 -12.29
N HIS A 372 -13.03 7.51 -13.40
CA HIS A 372 -13.45 6.93 -14.68
C HIS A 372 -12.42 5.90 -15.19
N THR A 373 -11.13 6.21 -15.10
CA THR A 373 -10.06 5.27 -15.47
C THR A 373 -10.08 4.03 -14.58
N THR A 374 -10.25 4.19 -13.27
CA THR A 374 -10.40 3.07 -12.33
C THR A 374 -11.59 2.20 -12.69
N ALA A 375 -12.74 2.81 -13.00
CA ALA A 375 -13.95 2.09 -13.41
C ALA A 375 -13.70 1.20 -14.66
N HIS A 376 -12.95 1.70 -15.64
CA HIS A 376 -12.55 0.90 -16.82
C HIS A 376 -11.67 -0.30 -16.42
N VAL A 377 -10.66 -0.10 -15.58
CA VAL A 377 -9.79 -1.20 -15.11
C VAL A 377 -10.60 -2.29 -14.39
N LEU A 378 -11.62 -1.88 -13.62
CA LEU A 378 -12.47 -2.77 -12.84
C LEU A 378 -13.60 -3.41 -13.65
N SER A 379 -13.81 -3.01 -14.90
CA SER A 379 -14.91 -3.50 -15.76
C SER A 379 -14.52 -4.79 -16.51
N PRO A 380 -15.50 -5.58 -16.93
CA PRO A 380 -15.26 -6.74 -17.78
C PRO A 380 -14.86 -6.36 -19.23
N ASP A 381 -15.08 -5.11 -19.65
CA ASP A 381 -14.63 -4.57 -20.93
C ASP A 381 -13.98 -3.20 -20.74
N PRO A 382 -12.68 -3.15 -20.43
CA PRO A 382 -11.94 -1.90 -20.29
C PRO A 382 -11.75 -1.12 -21.60
N SER A 383 -12.06 -1.73 -22.75
CA SER A 383 -11.97 -1.07 -24.07
C SER A 383 -13.21 -0.26 -24.43
N ALA A 384 -14.34 -0.51 -23.77
CA ALA A 384 -15.57 0.21 -23.97
C ALA A 384 -15.41 1.70 -23.60
N ARG A 385 -16.08 2.60 -24.32
CA ARG A 385 -16.07 4.05 -24.00
C ARG A 385 -16.70 4.36 -22.65
N VAL A 386 -17.69 3.58 -22.27
CA VAL A 386 -18.46 3.70 -21.04
C VAL A 386 -18.69 2.30 -20.51
N VAL A 387 -18.57 2.11 -19.21
CA VAL A 387 -18.84 0.82 -18.59
C VAL A 387 -20.30 0.43 -18.78
N ALA A 388 -20.52 -0.68 -19.47
CA ALA A 388 -21.86 -1.22 -19.74
C ALA A 388 -22.46 -1.86 -18.48
N PRO A 389 -23.80 -1.99 -18.39
CA PRO A 389 -24.45 -2.81 -17.39
C PRO A 389 -23.93 -4.24 -17.43
N PHE A 390 -23.79 -4.84 -16.25
CA PHE A 390 -23.34 -6.25 -16.14
C PHE A 390 -24.45 -7.17 -16.66
N THR A 391 -24.07 -8.08 -17.55
CA THR A 391 -24.99 -9.07 -18.12
C THR A 391 -25.13 -10.27 -17.19
N ASP A 392 -26.17 -11.09 -17.41
CA ASP A 392 -26.46 -12.27 -16.62
C ASP A 392 -25.23 -13.19 -16.50
N GLY A 393 -24.87 -13.51 -15.26
CA GLY A 393 -23.75 -14.35 -14.92
C GLY A 393 -22.42 -13.65 -14.63
N THR A 394 -22.32 -12.34 -14.86
CA THR A 394 -21.14 -11.56 -14.51
C THR A 394 -21.42 -10.68 -13.29
N SER A 395 -20.71 -10.91 -12.19
CA SER A 395 -20.84 -10.09 -10.98
C SER A 395 -20.09 -8.79 -11.12
N PRO A 396 -20.67 -7.62 -10.74
CA PRO A 396 -19.94 -6.36 -10.66
C PRO A 396 -18.90 -6.39 -9.52
N PRO A 397 -17.82 -5.60 -9.61
CA PRO A 397 -16.80 -5.53 -8.58
C PRO A 397 -17.34 -4.93 -7.28
N HIS A 398 -16.72 -5.26 -6.17
CA HIS A 398 -16.89 -4.57 -4.91
C HIS A 398 -16.10 -3.26 -4.98
N PHE A 399 -16.79 -2.14 -5.20
CA PHE A 399 -16.13 -0.84 -5.32
C PHE A 399 -16.73 0.17 -4.35
N PHE A 400 -15.89 0.69 -3.45
CA PHE A 400 -16.32 1.55 -2.36
C PHE A 400 -15.36 2.71 -2.13
N TYR A 401 -15.84 3.75 -1.42
CA TYR A 401 -14.96 4.77 -0.88
C TYR A 401 -15.30 5.09 0.58
N VAL A 402 -14.32 5.64 1.29
CA VAL A 402 -14.48 6.05 2.69
C VAL A 402 -14.65 7.57 2.76
N LYS A 403 -15.79 8.06 3.23
CA LYS A 403 -16.03 9.50 3.48
C LYS A 403 -14.98 10.07 4.43
N ARG A 404 -14.55 11.31 4.18
CA ARG A 404 -13.55 12.04 4.97
C ARG A 404 -12.25 11.27 5.18
N SER A 405 -11.78 10.65 4.13
CA SER A 405 -10.47 10.00 4.07
C SER A 405 -9.64 10.54 2.93
N ALA A 406 -8.35 10.46 3.08
CA ALA A 406 -7.35 10.86 2.11
C ALA A 406 -6.47 9.66 1.72
N HIS A 407 -5.73 9.80 0.64
CA HIS A 407 -4.84 8.77 0.10
C HIS A 407 -3.93 8.11 1.16
N LEU A 408 -3.32 8.92 2.03
CA LEU A 408 -2.45 8.42 3.10
C LEU A 408 -3.17 7.61 4.19
N ASN A 409 -4.53 7.69 4.28
CA ASN A 409 -5.30 6.89 5.22
C ASN A 409 -5.31 5.39 4.91
N GLN A 410 -4.86 5.00 3.72
CA GLN A 410 -4.70 3.61 3.31
C GLN A 410 -3.38 2.97 3.81
N SER A 411 -2.54 3.75 4.51
CA SER A 411 -1.22 3.36 4.99
C SER A 411 -1.01 3.69 6.46
N ASP A 412 0.12 3.30 7.01
CA ASP A 412 0.52 3.59 8.40
C ASP A 412 0.74 5.08 8.67
N PHE A 413 0.96 5.90 7.63
CA PHE A 413 1.20 7.34 7.78
C PHE A 413 0.08 8.07 8.51
N ALA A 414 -1.16 7.69 8.24
CA ALA A 414 -2.29 8.32 8.92
C ALA A 414 -2.30 8.07 10.44
N LEU A 415 -1.81 6.93 10.89
CA LEU A 415 -1.69 6.59 12.30
C LEU A 415 -0.49 7.27 12.96
N LEU A 416 0.61 7.41 12.22
CA LEU A 416 1.85 8.03 12.70
C LEU A 416 1.73 9.55 12.81
N PHE A 417 1.00 10.16 11.89
CA PHE A 417 0.86 11.62 11.78
C PHE A 417 -0.61 12.06 11.80
N PRO A 418 -1.40 11.70 12.84
CA PRO A 418 -2.85 11.94 12.87
C PRO A 418 -3.22 13.43 12.86
N TRP A 419 -2.35 14.29 13.40
CA TRP A 419 -2.55 15.73 13.37
C TRP A 419 -2.39 16.29 11.94
N LEU A 420 -1.34 15.85 11.23
CA LEU A 420 -1.08 16.25 9.85
C LEU A 420 -2.24 15.79 8.96
N THR A 421 -2.65 14.55 9.07
CA THR A 421 -3.75 13.95 8.31
C THR A 421 -5.06 14.70 8.52
N ARG A 422 -5.36 15.09 9.77
CA ARG A 422 -6.55 15.86 10.08
C ARG A 422 -6.49 17.29 9.53
N LYS A 423 -5.36 17.99 9.73
CA LYS A 423 -5.23 19.42 9.38
C LYS A 423 -5.10 19.63 7.87
N VAL A 424 -4.38 18.73 7.17
CA VAL A 424 -4.06 18.84 5.75
C VAL A 424 -5.15 18.24 4.89
N PHE A 425 -5.66 17.07 5.29
CA PHE A 425 -6.56 16.26 4.48
C PHE A 425 -7.99 16.16 5.05
N GLY A 426 -8.30 16.91 6.11
CA GLY A 426 -9.65 16.92 6.70
C GLY A 426 -10.12 15.57 7.26
N SER A 427 -9.23 14.59 7.44
CA SER A 427 -9.60 13.27 7.93
C SER A 427 -9.84 13.27 9.44
N ASP A 428 -11.06 12.94 9.86
CA ASP A 428 -11.46 13.00 11.28
C ASP A 428 -10.90 11.84 12.11
N SER A 429 -10.74 10.67 11.52
CA SER A 429 -10.29 9.46 12.22
C SER A 429 -9.41 8.59 11.32
N PRO A 430 -8.08 8.68 11.45
CA PRO A 430 -7.15 7.89 10.62
C PRO A 430 -7.39 6.38 10.70
N GLY A 431 -7.73 5.86 11.89
CA GLY A 431 -7.97 4.45 12.09
C GLY A 431 -9.29 3.94 11.48
N ARG A 432 -10.24 4.84 11.16
CA ARG A 432 -11.54 4.45 10.61
C ARG A 432 -11.42 3.83 9.22
N ALA A 433 -10.68 4.48 8.33
CA ALA A 433 -10.46 3.97 6.97
C ALA A 433 -9.80 2.59 7.00
N LEU A 434 -8.74 2.41 7.79
CA LEU A 434 -8.04 1.13 7.91
C LEU A 434 -8.93 0.00 8.44
N ARG A 435 -9.86 0.30 9.36
CA ARG A 435 -10.82 -0.70 9.87
C ARG A 435 -11.87 -1.09 8.84
N LEU A 436 -12.46 -0.10 8.16
CA LEU A 436 -13.44 -0.36 7.10
C LEU A 436 -12.79 -1.16 5.97
N ASN A 437 -11.57 -0.79 5.59
CA ASN A 437 -10.81 -1.56 4.61
C ASN A 437 -10.58 -3.00 5.08
N LEU A 438 -10.10 -3.20 6.31
CA LEU A 438 -9.87 -4.53 6.86
C LEU A 438 -11.15 -5.40 6.81
N ARG A 439 -12.29 -4.84 7.22
CA ARG A 439 -13.59 -5.53 7.16
C ARG A 439 -13.94 -5.95 5.75
N ALA A 440 -13.83 -5.03 4.78
CA ALA A 440 -14.11 -5.30 3.38
C ALA A 440 -13.14 -6.33 2.78
N LEU A 441 -11.85 -6.24 3.10
CA LEU A 441 -10.84 -7.21 2.70
C LEU A 441 -11.20 -8.61 3.21
N LEU A 442 -11.46 -8.76 4.51
CA LEU A 442 -11.80 -10.04 5.13
C LEU A 442 -13.11 -10.61 4.56
N GLN A 443 -14.14 -9.76 4.38
CA GLN A 443 -15.42 -10.24 3.84
C GLN A 443 -15.30 -10.66 2.37
N THR A 444 -14.50 -9.95 1.57
CA THR A 444 -14.21 -10.36 0.19
C THR A 444 -13.51 -11.73 0.16
N LEU A 445 -12.59 -12.00 1.09
CA LEU A 445 -11.96 -13.30 1.20
C LEU A 445 -12.99 -14.40 1.54
N ARG A 446 -13.89 -14.15 2.51
CA ARG A 446 -14.93 -15.14 2.92
C ARG A 446 -15.88 -15.50 1.78
N VAL A 447 -16.40 -14.49 1.06
CA VAL A 447 -17.33 -14.75 -0.05
C VAL A 447 -16.68 -15.52 -1.22
N ASN A 448 -15.35 -15.52 -1.28
CA ASN A 448 -14.56 -16.31 -2.23
C ASN A 448 -14.04 -17.64 -1.64
N GLY A 449 -14.59 -18.07 -0.50
CA GLY A 449 -14.27 -19.37 0.10
C GLY A 449 -12.87 -19.46 0.73
N ILE A 450 -12.25 -18.31 1.02
CA ILE A 450 -10.96 -18.24 1.72
C ILE A 450 -11.24 -18.16 3.22
N THR A 451 -10.73 -19.13 3.97
CA THR A 451 -10.96 -19.24 5.41
C THR A 451 -10.15 -18.17 6.17
N VAL A 452 -10.84 -17.24 6.81
CA VAL A 452 -10.28 -16.23 7.70
C VAL A 452 -11.16 -16.09 8.94
N ALA A 453 -10.58 -15.62 10.05
CA ALA A 453 -11.34 -15.38 11.26
C ALA A 453 -12.44 -14.31 11.06
N GLY A 454 -13.52 -14.43 11.84
CA GLY A 454 -14.67 -13.53 11.79
C GLY A 454 -14.33 -12.08 12.18
N THR A 455 -15.16 -11.14 11.75
CA THR A 455 -15.12 -9.75 12.18
C THR A 455 -15.55 -9.67 13.65
N ARG A 456 -14.88 -8.86 14.46
CA ARG A 456 -15.17 -8.73 15.90
C ARG A 456 -15.90 -7.43 16.19
N ASN A 457 -16.66 -7.40 17.29
CA ASN A 457 -17.36 -6.18 17.72
C ASN A 457 -16.45 -4.94 17.87
N MET A 458 -15.18 -5.14 18.21
CA MET A 458 -14.19 -4.05 18.28
C MET A 458 -13.83 -3.45 16.92
N ASP A 459 -14.12 -4.15 15.82
CA ASP A 459 -13.93 -3.65 14.46
C ASP A 459 -15.09 -2.76 14.00
N LEU A 460 -16.23 -2.82 14.70
CA LEU A 460 -17.45 -2.07 14.38
C LEU A 460 -17.52 -0.68 15.06
N VAL A 461 -16.69 -0.43 16.09
CA VAL A 461 -16.78 0.77 16.95
C VAL A 461 -15.56 1.67 16.80
N ASP A 462 -15.74 2.98 16.75
CA ASP A 462 -14.62 3.92 16.74
C ASP A 462 -13.94 3.98 18.12
N SER A 463 -12.61 3.93 18.14
CA SER A 463 -11.79 3.90 19.38
C SER A 463 -11.99 5.10 20.30
N LYS A 464 -12.71 6.14 19.86
CA LYS A 464 -13.05 7.31 20.69
C LYS A 464 -14.28 7.09 21.57
N SER A 465 -15.19 6.19 21.20
CA SER A 465 -16.41 5.92 21.98
C SER A 465 -16.18 5.01 23.19
N SER A 466 -15.08 4.27 23.23
CA SER A 466 -14.74 3.35 24.34
C SER A 466 -14.16 4.04 25.59
N SER A 467 -13.98 5.37 25.61
CA SER A 467 -13.45 6.12 26.77
C SER A 467 -14.51 6.62 27.76
N SER A 468 -15.81 6.41 27.48
CA SER A 468 -16.89 6.74 28.43
C SER A 468 -17.37 5.50 29.18
N THR A 469 -16.75 5.27 30.31
CA THR A 469 -17.34 4.77 31.55
C THR A 469 -18.23 3.52 31.50
N THR A 470 -17.66 2.37 31.90
CA THR A 470 -18.43 1.52 32.83
C THR A 470 -17.45 0.88 33.83
N THR A 471 -17.45 1.45 35.02
CA THR A 471 -16.95 0.82 36.27
C THR A 471 -17.84 -0.38 36.56
N THR A 472 -17.46 -1.56 36.13
CA THR A 472 -18.03 -2.81 36.59
C THR A 472 -17.16 -3.39 37.69
N LYS A 473 -17.78 -3.58 38.85
CA LYS A 473 -17.23 -4.10 40.09
C LYS A 473 -16.57 -5.48 39.84
N ARG A 474 -15.36 -5.58 40.34
CA ARG A 474 -14.53 -6.78 40.41
C ARG A 474 -15.24 -7.89 41.19
N ALA A 475 -15.71 -8.93 40.50
CA ALA A 475 -16.10 -10.19 41.14
C ALA A 475 -14.87 -11.10 41.26
N LYS A 476 -14.62 -11.59 42.46
CA LYS A 476 -13.61 -12.57 42.82
C LYS A 476 -13.91 -13.90 42.11
N ALA A 477 -13.01 -14.39 41.28
CA ALA A 477 -13.09 -15.73 40.71
C ALA A 477 -12.23 -16.71 41.55
N THR A 478 -12.88 -17.74 42.04
CA THR A 478 -12.33 -18.95 42.60
C THR A 478 -11.93 -19.90 41.47
N ALA A 479 -10.73 -20.47 41.60
CA ALA A 479 -10.15 -21.40 40.63
C ALA A 479 -10.93 -22.73 40.55
N SER A 480 -11.17 -23.21 39.35
CA SER A 480 -11.38 -24.63 39.04
C SER A 480 -10.88 -24.91 37.61
N THR A 481 -10.10 -25.95 37.53
CA THR A 481 -9.38 -26.49 36.38
C THR A 481 -10.28 -27.13 35.33
N THR A 482 -9.78 -27.13 34.07
CA THR A 482 -10.17 -27.89 32.87
C THR A 482 -11.32 -27.35 32.04
N SER A 483 -10.92 -26.70 30.96
CA SER A 483 -11.37 -26.86 29.56
C SER A 483 -10.92 -25.63 28.76
N LEU A 484 -10.59 -25.81 27.48
CA LEU A 484 -10.14 -24.77 26.54
C LEU A 484 -10.94 -23.47 26.72
N ALA A 485 -10.22 -22.41 27.00
CA ALA A 485 -10.77 -21.14 27.38
C ALA A 485 -11.63 -20.53 26.26
N LYS A 486 -12.93 -20.63 26.41
CA LYS A 486 -13.86 -19.65 25.85
C LYS A 486 -13.60 -18.34 26.61
N SER A 487 -12.82 -17.43 26.00
CA SER A 487 -12.68 -16.07 26.52
C SER A 487 -14.03 -15.36 26.45
N SER A 488 -14.54 -15.03 27.61
CA SER A 488 -15.79 -14.31 27.83
C SER A 488 -15.82 -12.98 27.07
N GLY A 489 -16.87 -12.76 26.26
CA GLY A 489 -17.41 -11.42 26.03
C GLY A 489 -17.08 -10.72 24.72
N SER A 490 -16.68 -11.42 23.65
CA SER A 490 -16.71 -10.82 22.32
C SER A 490 -17.61 -11.69 21.42
N GLU A 491 -18.82 -11.23 21.20
CA GLU A 491 -19.66 -11.78 20.15
C GLU A 491 -18.90 -11.63 18.84
N ILE A 492 -18.66 -12.75 18.17
CA ILE A 492 -17.99 -12.84 16.86
C ILE A 492 -19.11 -12.73 15.83
N CYS A 493 -19.09 -11.69 15.03
CA CYS A 493 -19.88 -11.65 13.81
C CYS A 493 -19.13 -12.48 12.77
N GLU A 494 -19.54 -13.73 12.56
CA GLU A 494 -18.82 -14.66 11.65
C GLU A 494 -18.86 -14.17 10.21
N ASP A 495 -19.91 -13.42 9.82
CA ASP A 495 -20.12 -12.91 8.47
C ASP A 495 -20.52 -11.42 8.51
N ASP A 496 -19.67 -10.57 7.89
CA ASP A 496 -19.86 -9.11 7.85
C ASP A 496 -20.44 -8.71 6.48
N THR A 497 -21.59 -9.28 6.11
CA THR A 497 -22.22 -9.04 4.81
C THR A 497 -22.52 -7.59 4.55
N ALA A 498 -22.89 -6.82 5.60
CA ALA A 498 -23.23 -5.41 5.50
C ALA A 498 -22.12 -4.54 4.87
N ILE A 499 -20.84 -4.92 5.02
CA ILE A 499 -19.72 -4.15 4.45
C ILE A 499 -19.66 -4.23 2.92
N LEU A 500 -20.21 -5.28 2.31
CA LEU A 500 -20.26 -5.46 0.86
C LEU A 500 -21.63 -5.15 0.25
N GLU A 501 -22.63 -4.77 1.05
CA GLU A 501 -23.95 -4.38 0.56
C GLU A 501 -23.89 -3.08 -0.24
N ARG A 502 -24.57 -3.07 -1.39
CA ARG A 502 -24.59 -1.97 -2.34
C ARG A 502 -25.74 -0.99 -2.10
N GLU A 503 -26.93 -1.51 -1.74
CA GLU A 503 -28.16 -0.72 -1.66
C GLU A 503 -28.39 -0.01 -0.31
N GLY A 504 -27.97 -0.60 0.80
CA GLY A 504 -28.18 -0.02 2.15
C GLY A 504 -27.42 1.28 2.42
N ASN A 505 -26.42 1.60 1.61
CA ASN A 505 -25.55 2.77 1.78
C ASN A 505 -26.04 4.03 1.03
N ALA A 506 -26.96 3.89 0.05
CA ALA A 506 -27.51 5.01 -0.71
C ALA A 506 -28.58 5.84 0.04
N ILE A 507 -29.27 5.23 1.01
CA ILE A 507 -30.47 5.84 1.68
C ILE A 507 -30.08 6.71 2.88
N ARG A 508 -28.79 6.79 3.26
CA ARG A 508 -28.37 7.43 4.54
C ARG A 508 -27.87 8.88 4.42
N ASP A 509 -28.04 9.53 3.27
CA ASP A 509 -27.57 10.92 3.07
C ASP A 509 -28.49 11.99 3.65
N ASP A 510 -29.75 11.67 4.02
CA ASP A 510 -30.74 12.68 4.45
C ASP A 510 -30.82 12.88 5.98
N ASP A 511 -30.09 12.10 6.79
CA ASP A 511 -30.26 12.08 8.26
C ASP A 511 -29.27 12.96 9.06
N ASP A 512 -28.53 13.86 8.44
CA ASP A 512 -27.63 14.79 9.17
C ASP A 512 -28.44 15.83 10.04
N ASN A 513 -29.78 15.80 10.03
CA ASN A 513 -30.62 16.80 10.69
C ASN A 513 -31.60 16.25 11.74
N ASP A 514 -31.61 14.95 12.06
CA ASP A 514 -32.58 14.44 13.06
C ASP A 514 -31.90 13.95 14.36
N SER A 515 -31.68 14.90 15.26
CA SER A 515 -31.14 14.67 16.61
C SER A 515 -32.22 14.25 17.66
N ASN A 516 -33.39 13.72 17.23
CA ASN A 516 -34.43 13.32 18.15
C ASN A 516 -35.18 12.06 17.68
N ASN A 517 -34.62 10.88 17.88
CA ASN A 517 -35.44 9.69 18.12
C ASN A 517 -34.70 8.67 19.00
N ASN A 518 -34.95 8.77 20.29
CA ASN A 518 -34.65 7.75 21.30
C ASN A 518 -35.66 6.61 21.17
N ASN A 519 -35.19 5.41 20.85
CA ASN A 519 -35.59 4.12 21.45
C ASN A 519 -35.43 2.99 20.46
N ASN A 520 -34.26 2.38 20.40
CA ASN A 520 -34.01 0.93 20.40
C ASN A 520 -32.49 0.72 20.23
N THR A 521 -31.86 0.27 21.30
CA THR A 521 -30.43 0.08 21.37
C THR A 521 -30.01 -1.26 20.76
N GLU A 522 -30.10 -1.42 19.47
CA GLU A 522 -29.14 -2.23 18.74
C GLU A 522 -27.87 -1.39 18.56
N LYS A 523 -26.73 -1.93 18.97
CA LYS A 523 -25.42 -1.29 18.77
C LYS A 523 -25.19 -1.10 17.26
N THR A 524 -25.61 0.05 16.75
CA THR A 524 -25.48 0.41 15.35
C THR A 524 -23.97 0.52 15.02
N ASP A 525 -23.58 -0.09 13.92
CA ASP A 525 -22.24 0.02 13.35
C ASP A 525 -21.97 1.47 12.93
N GLU A 526 -21.33 2.25 13.83
CA GLU A 526 -21.05 3.67 13.59
C GLU A 526 -20.07 3.90 12.43
N LEU A 527 -19.21 2.91 12.12
CA LEU A 527 -18.19 3.06 11.11
C LEU A 527 -18.75 2.96 9.70
N ILE A 528 -19.78 2.11 9.49
CA ILE A 528 -20.36 1.87 8.16
C ILE A 528 -21.01 3.13 7.56
N ARG A 529 -21.37 4.12 8.39
CA ARG A 529 -21.89 5.41 7.93
C ARG A 529 -20.90 6.19 7.06
N ALA A 530 -19.62 5.91 7.16
CA ALA A 530 -18.58 6.52 6.32
C ALA A 530 -18.27 5.73 5.05
N TRP A 531 -18.86 4.55 4.88
CA TRP A 531 -18.61 3.62 3.79
C TRP A 531 -19.66 3.82 2.70
N ARG A 532 -19.22 3.99 1.44
CA ARG A 532 -20.11 4.25 0.30
C ARG A 532 -19.74 3.38 -0.88
N TRP A 533 -20.75 2.77 -1.47
CA TRP A 533 -20.63 2.05 -2.71
C TRP A 533 -20.47 3.02 -3.90
N ILE A 534 -19.69 2.60 -4.89
CA ILE A 534 -19.50 3.29 -6.17
C ILE A 534 -20.06 2.41 -7.28
N ASP A 535 -21.08 2.90 -7.96
CA ASP A 535 -21.57 2.27 -9.19
C ASP A 535 -20.66 2.66 -10.35
N ILE A 536 -20.06 1.66 -11.01
CA ILE A 536 -19.22 1.91 -12.18
C ILE A 536 -19.99 1.95 -13.50
N VAL A 537 -21.25 1.50 -13.52
CA VAL A 537 -22.08 1.52 -14.74
C VAL A 537 -22.29 2.95 -15.20
N GLY A 538 -22.02 3.21 -16.48
CA GLY A 538 -22.11 4.56 -17.04
C GLY A 538 -20.91 5.45 -16.80
N LEU A 539 -19.90 5.02 -16.02
CA LEU A 539 -18.65 5.75 -15.90
C LEU A 539 -17.77 5.49 -17.13
N GLY A 540 -17.06 6.52 -17.58
CA GLY A 540 -16.18 6.45 -18.73
C GLY A 540 -16.00 7.80 -19.41
N GLU A 541 -15.31 7.81 -20.56
CA GLU A 541 -15.12 9.01 -21.37
C GLU A 541 -16.40 9.34 -22.14
N ASN A 542 -17.13 10.36 -21.73
CA ASN A 542 -18.10 11.03 -22.57
C ASN A 542 -17.36 11.84 -23.64
N LEU A 543 -16.99 11.21 -24.76
CA LEU A 543 -16.39 11.89 -25.91
C LEU A 543 -17.35 12.90 -26.58
N ASP A 544 -18.62 12.98 -26.16
CA ASP A 544 -19.61 13.91 -26.69
C ASP A 544 -19.63 15.28 -25.98
N SER A 545 -18.81 15.48 -24.94
CA SER A 545 -18.52 16.83 -24.45
C SER A 545 -17.37 17.47 -25.23
N GLY A 546 -17.35 17.34 -26.55
CA GLY A 546 -16.62 18.22 -27.45
C GLY A 546 -17.06 19.64 -27.14
N GLY A 547 -16.25 20.30 -26.32
CA GLY A 547 -16.56 21.58 -25.74
C GLY A 547 -16.78 22.64 -26.78
N GLU A 548 -18.02 22.98 -27.02
CA GLU A 548 -18.34 24.38 -27.24
C GLU A 548 -18.16 25.11 -25.91
N GLY A 549 -16.95 25.58 -25.70
CA GLY A 549 -16.63 26.53 -24.66
C GLY A 549 -17.51 27.75 -24.83
N LYS A 550 -18.66 27.77 -24.19
CA LYS A 550 -19.39 29.03 -23.93
C LYS A 550 -18.52 29.89 -23.02
N ALA A 551 -17.61 30.63 -23.66
CA ALA A 551 -16.99 31.80 -23.07
C ALA A 551 -18.10 32.69 -22.49
N LYS A 552 -18.33 32.66 -21.22
CA LYS A 552 -19.11 33.65 -20.49
C LYS A 552 -18.42 35.00 -20.70
N LYS A 553 -18.89 35.79 -21.70
CA LYS A 553 -18.60 37.22 -21.83
C LYS A 553 -19.01 37.91 -20.53
N LYS A 554 -18.05 38.20 -19.66
CA LYS A 554 -18.18 39.22 -18.62
C LYS A 554 -18.31 40.55 -19.35
N LYS A 555 -19.51 41.15 -19.36
CA LYS A 555 -19.71 42.56 -19.65
C LYS A 555 -19.01 43.37 -18.58
N GLY A 556 -17.81 43.86 -18.85
CA GLY A 556 -17.14 44.90 -18.08
C GLY A 556 -17.51 46.27 -18.65
N GLN A 557 -18.04 47.11 -17.81
CA GLN A 557 -18.30 48.53 -18.09
C GLN A 557 -16.99 49.27 -18.37
N LYS A 558 -16.96 49.98 -19.50
CA LYS A 558 -15.94 50.96 -19.84
C LYS A 558 -16.01 52.16 -18.92
N LYS A 559 -14.84 52.65 -18.44
CA LYS A 559 -14.54 54.08 -18.28
C LYS A 559 -13.14 54.34 -18.83
N GLY A 560 -13.08 55.36 -19.66
CA GLY A 560 -12.01 55.67 -20.56
C GLY A 560 -10.81 56.39 -19.96
N GLY A 561 -9.80 56.59 -20.80
CA GLY A 561 -8.58 57.39 -20.54
C GLY A 561 -7.47 56.97 -21.49
N GLN A 562 -7.44 57.65 -22.61
CA GLN A 562 -6.40 58.09 -23.56
C GLN A 562 -4.96 57.57 -23.45
N GLU A 563 -4.50 57.07 -24.57
CA GLU A 563 -3.31 57.34 -25.40
C GLU A 563 -1.93 57.47 -24.79
N LYS A 564 -0.99 56.62 -25.27
CA LYS A 564 0.07 57.02 -26.22
C LYS A 564 0.83 55.79 -26.74
N GLU A 565 1.00 55.83 -28.07
CA GLU A 565 1.94 55.08 -28.87
C GLU A 565 3.39 55.36 -28.46
N GLU A 566 4.26 54.32 -28.63
CA GLU A 566 5.47 54.48 -29.46
C GLU A 566 6.11 53.08 -29.63
N ALA A 567 6.40 52.79 -30.89
CA ALA A 567 7.16 51.67 -31.43
C ALA A 567 8.65 51.93 -31.23
N GLU A 568 9.44 50.87 -31.19
CA GLU A 568 10.61 50.72 -32.06
C GLU A 568 11.25 49.35 -31.88
N GLU A 569 11.64 48.83 -33.01
CA GLU A 569 12.42 47.65 -33.35
C GLU A 569 13.85 47.76 -32.77
N ASP A 570 14.55 46.65 -32.54
CA ASP A 570 15.74 46.31 -33.30
C ASP A 570 16.33 44.94 -32.94
N GLU A 571 17.05 44.42 -33.91
CA GLU A 571 17.66 43.13 -34.08
C GLU A 571 18.90 42.87 -33.20
N GLY A 572 19.22 41.56 -33.05
CA GLY A 572 20.56 41.13 -33.42
C GLY A 572 21.48 40.54 -32.36
N ALA A 573 21.94 39.40 -32.73
CA ALA A 573 23.26 38.82 -32.59
C ALA A 573 23.52 37.71 -31.56
N GLU A 574 23.84 36.57 -32.14
CA GLU A 574 24.57 35.42 -31.59
C GLU A 574 25.91 35.82 -30.95
N GLU A 575 26.34 35.08 -29.96
CA GLU A 575 27.69 34.52 -29.88
C GLU A 575 27.84 33.56 -28.69
N GLY A 576 28.36 32.39 -28.98
CA GLY A 576 28.70 31.35 -28.05
C GLY A 576 30.00 31.64 -27.29
N LEU A 577 30.24 30.87 -26.25
CA LEU A 577 31.60 30.52 -25.79
C LEU A 577 31.59 29.32 -24.84
N GLU A 578 32.59 28.52 -25.06
CA GLU A 578 32.94 27.23 -24.52
C GLU A 578 33.18 27.13 -23.01
N ALA A 579 33.23 25.86 -22.62
CA ALA A 579 33.67 25.22 -21.40
C ALA A 579 34.86 25.83 -20.66
N THR A 580 34.85 25.64 -19.34
CA THR A 580 36.04 25.16 -18.59
C THR A 580 35.62 24.65 -17.19
N GLU A 581 36.06 23.43 -16.87
CA GLU A 581 36.16 22.89 -15.50
C GLU A 581 37.21 23.66 -14.69
N PRO A 582 37.16 23.63 -13.38
CA PRO A 582 38.38 23.46 -12.62
C PRO A 582 38.36 22.37 -11.54
N GLN A 583 39.54 21.82 -11.45
CA GLN A 583 40.08 20.79 -10.60
C GLN A 583 40.03 21.07 -9.08
N MET A 584 40.11 19.94 -8.39
CA MET A 584 40.48 19.64 -7.01
C MET A 584 41.42 20.57 -6.28
N ALA A 585 41.16 20.77 -4.99
CA ALA A 585 42.13 20.81 -3.85
C ALA A 585 41.35 20.92 -2.53
N GLY A 586 41.61 20.05 -1.59
CA GLY A 586 42.44 20.30 -0.42
C GLY A 586 41.70 19.89 0.86
N VAL A 587 42.16 18.80 1.45
CA VAL A 587 41.85 18.28 2.81
C VAL A 587 42.25 19.32 3.89
N ILE A 588 41.34 19.61 4.83
CA ILE A 588 41.69 20.04 6.18
C ILE A 588 40.69 19.46 7.19
N GLU A 589 41.20 18.63 8.10
CA GLU A 589 40.49 18.26 9.34
C GLU A 589 40.51 19.43 10.34
N PRO A 590 39.53 19.50 11.22
CA PRO A 590 39.80 20.04 12.55
C PRO A 590 39.31 19.13 13.69
N SER A 591 40.18 19.13 14.66
CA SER A 591 40.21 18.60 16.00
C SER A 591 38.97 18.85 16.87
N VAL A 592 38.77 17.86 17.76
CA VAL A 592 37.78 17.79 18.85
C VAL A 592 38.15 18.75 19.99
N SER A 593 37.13 19.38 20.59
CA SER A 593 37.03 19.67 22.02
C SER A 593 35.59 19.93 22.49
N PRO A 594 35.26 19.60 23.75
CA PRO A 594 33.88 19.41 24.19
C PRO A 594 33.34 20.60 25.02
N SER A 595 32.03 20.53 25.22
CA SER A 595 31.20 21.24 26.21
C SER A 595 30.37 22.43 25.72
N ALA A 596 29.06 22.28 25.85
CA ALA A 596 28.20 23.17 26.64
C ALA A 596 26.72 22.84 26.43
N ASP A 597 26.08 22.60 27.53
CA ASP A 597 24.64 22.57 27.78
C ASP A 597 23.96 23.81 27.15
N ARG A 598 22.98 23.63 26.25
CA ARG A 598 22.10 24.72 25.81
C ARG A 598 20.64 24.24 25.80
N ARG A 599 19.87 24.96 26.58
CA ARG A 599 18.39 24.94 26.63
C ARG A 599 17.83 25.16 25.23
N VAL A 600 16.81 24.38 24.90
CA VAL A 600 16.09 24.49 23.63
C VAL A 600 15.16 25.68 23.70
N ASP A 601 15.42 26.69 22.90
CA ASP A 601 14.63 27.92 22.79
C ASP A 601 13.37 27.70 21.93
N SER A 602 12.32 28.44 22.27
CA SER A 602 10.98 28.43 21.67
C SER A 602 10.92 28.84 20.18
N GLU A 603 12.00 29.30 19.58
CA GLU A 603 12.10 29.65 18.16
C GLU A 603 12.12 28.44 17.24
N THR A 604 12.60 27.27 17.71
CA THR A 604 12.64 26.04 16.91
C THR A 604 11.23 25.49 16.61
N VAL A 605 10.26 25.77 17.46
CA VAL A 605 8.84 25.38 17.28
C VAL A 605 8.17 26.22 16.17
N GLY A 606 8.59 27.48 16.00
CA GLY A 606 8.06 28.39 14.97
C GLY A 606 8.48 28.01 13.54
N VAL A 607 9.69 27.47 13.37
CA VAL A 607 10.21 27.05 12.06
C VAL A 607 9.47 25.81 11.54
N PHE A 608 9.08 24.90 12.44
CA PHE A 608 8.27 23.73 12.05
C PHE A 608 6.83 24.11 11.67
N ALA A 609 6.26 25.13 12.28
CA ALA A 609 4.91 25.61 11.95
C ALA A 609 4.83 26.35 10.61
N ALA A 610 5.92 26.99 10.15
CA ALA A 610 6.00 27.65 8.85
C ALA A 610 6.27 26.66 7.71
N ALA A 611 7.12 25.66 7.94
CA ALA A 611 7.37 24.57 6.98
C ALA A 611 6.12 23.70 6.71
N ASP A 612 5.20 23.61 7.68
CA ASP A 612 3.97 22.82 7.59
C ASP A 612 2.96 23.33 6.54
N LYS A 613 2.85 24.65 6.31
CA LYS A 613 1.91 25.19 5.31
C LYS A 613 2.37 24.97 3.88
N ASP A 614 3.67 25.13 3.62
CA ASP A 614 4.26 24.88 2.31
C ASP A 614 4.33 23.38 2.02
N LEU A 615 4.57 22.57 3.03
CA LEU A 615 4.54 21.11 2.96
C LEU A 615 3.15 20.57 2.60
N ALA A 616 2.11 21.11 3.24
CA ALA A 616 0.73 20.76 2.96
C ALA A 616 0.33 21.07 1.51
N ALA A 617 0.73 22.26 1.02
CA ALA A 617 0.47 22.68 -0.36
C ALA A 617 1.26 21.85 -1.38
N GLN A 618 2.50 21.43 -1.05
CA GLN A 618 3.33 20.59 -1.91
C GLN A 618 2.84 19.14 -1.93
N MET A 619 2.39 18.58 -0.81
CA MET A 619 1.80 17.25 -0.76
C MET A 619 0.47 17.21 -1.51
N SER A 620 -0.40 18.21 -1.33
CA SER A 620 -1.65 18.34 -2.10
C SER A 620 -1.40 18.44 -3.60
N LYS A 621 -0.37 19.18 -4.06
CA LYS A 621 0.00 19.27 -5.47
C LYS A 621 0.72 18.03 -6.03
N ARG A 622 1.28 17.16 -5.19
CA ARG A 622 1.99 15.95 -5.63
C ARG A 622 1.09 14.72 -5.72
N PHE A 623 -0.05 14.75 -5.05
CA PHE A 623 -1.03 13.66 -5.04
C PHE A 623 -2.34 14.04 -5.77
N HIS A 624 -2.42 15.24 -6.30
CA HIS A 624 -3.38 15.72 -7.29
C HIS A 624 -2.58 16.04 -8.57
#